data_77a664efaf2afe35a3faa0d04bd36566
#
_entry.id   77a664efaf2afe35a3faa0d04bd36566
#
_cell.length_a   1.000
_cell.length_b   1.000
_cell.length_c   1.000
_cell.angle_alpha   90.00
_cell.angle_beta   90.00
_cell.angle_gamma   90.00
#
_symmetry.space_group_name_H-M   'P 1'
#
loop_
_entity.id
_entity.type
_entity.pdbx_description
1 polymer ?
#
loop_
_entity_poly.entity_id
_entity_poly.type
_entity_poly.pdbx_seq_one_letter_code
_entity_poly.pdbx_strand_id
1 'polypeptide(L)'
;MAIRWTPHPSLAFTEFRGIAMTGFAPCVAAAFDGPIDIIGDVHGEYDALRALLVQLGYDDEGRHPEGRRLVFIGDLCDRGPDSPAVVEWVMAAVAAGRAQCLLGNHELLLLVGESRESLRWFIDPSHAELQPGGKYAHCRVVPPERKAAYLAFFDSLPLVLERPDLRLVHAAWWPAAIDALRAAGTPGNLALYEAATQRIETQLEVRGITQREAEERSEHADQLKDGQGNPPLLPALAEANLRRNLDNAVRVLTFGPDCLATRPYYVMERWRMAERDRWWERYTDDVPVVMGHYWRKFETSPGTAAPSMPPSFDPTLGPSAWLGPKRNIYCVDFSVGARFVERSRGQTQFRTHLGALRWPECQLVIETGVVVATEPGFVSG
;
A
#
# COMPACT_ATOMS: atom_id res chain seq x y z
N MET A 1 -20.45 14.34 16.11
CA MET A 1 -21.09 13.04 16.35
C MET A 1 -19.94 12.05 16.50
N ALA A 2 -19.61 11.67 17.73
CA ALA A 2 -18.50 10.77 17.99
C ALA A 2 -18.85 9.39 17.43
N ILE A 3 -18.14 8.94 16.40
CA ILE A 3 -18.25 7.57 15.91
C ILE A 3 -17.59 6.69 16.99
N ARG A 4 -18.42 6.12 17.85
CA ARG A 4 -17.99 5.03 18.73
C ARG A 4 -17.56 3.87 17.83
N TRP A 5 -16.31 3.52 17.92
CA TRP A 5 -15.79 2.27 17.41
C TRP A 5 -16.45 1.14 18.21
N THR A 6 -17.34 0.39 17.58
CA THR A 6 -17.81 -0.89 18.12
C THR A 6 -17.00 -1.97 17.44
N PRO A 7 -16.27 -2.80 18.19
CA PRO A 7 -15.60 -3.95 17.61
C PRO A 7 -16.66 -4.82 16.93
N HIS A 8 -16.42 -5.17 15.67
CA HIS A 8 -17.22 -6.15 14.94
C HIS A 8 -17.20 -7.45 15.75
N PRO A 9 -18.36 -8.12 16.00
CA PRO A 9 -18.35 -9.40 16.65
C PRO A 9 -17.44 -10.34 15.83
N SER A 10 -16.48 -10.95 16.51
CA SER A 10 -15.60 -11.97 15.95
C SER A 10 -16.44 -13.00 15.22
N LEU A 11 -16.38 -12.99 13.89
CA LEU A 11 -16.90 -14.09 13.09
C LEU A 11 -16.13 -15.33 13.53
N ALA A 12 -16.80 -16.23 14.23
CA ALA A 12 -16.25 -17.49 14.66
C ALA A 12 -15.75 -18.26 13.44
N PHE A 13 -14.43 -18.42 13.37
CA PHE A 13 -13.75 -19.24 12.37
C PHE A 13 -14.05 -20.74 12.64
N THR A 14 -15.23 -21.19 12.27
CA THR A 14 -15.54 -22.62 12.23
C THR A 14 -16.20 -22.92 10.90
N GLU A 15 -15.46 -23.71 10.10
CA GLU A 15 -15.83 -24.32 8.82
C GLU A 15 -15.17 -23.76 7.55
N PHE A 16 -13.86 -23.95 7.44
CA PHE A 16 -13.21 -24.11 6.13
C PHE A 16 -12.25 -25.32 6.19
N ARG A 17 -12.79 -26.52 5.98
CA ARG A 17 -11.99 -27.69 5.65
C ARG A 17 -11.76 -27.70 4.15
N GLY A 18 -10.52 -27.30 3.72
CA GLY A 18 -10.16 -27.42 2.31
C GLY A 18 -8.75 -27.01 1.92
N ILE A 19 -8.11 -26.11 2.66
CA ILE A 19 -6.66 -25.85 2.52
C ILE A 19 -6.16 -25.62 3.94
N ALA A 20 -5.56 -26.63 4.54
CA ALA A 20 -4.87 -26.48 5.82
C ALA A 20 -3.58 -25.69 5.56
N MET A 21 -3.65 -24.35 5.65
CA MET A 21 -2.45 -23.53 5.88
C MET A 21 -2.03 -23.82 7.33
N THR A 22 -1.07 -24.69 7.52
CA THR A 22 -0.46 -24.98 8.82
C THR A 22 0.47 -23.81 9.18
N GLY A 23 -0.08 -22.75 9.80
CA GLY A 23 0.64 -21.59 10.30
C GLY A 23 0.65 -20.40 9.34
N PHE A 24 0.67 -19.19 9.90
CA PHE A 24 0.93 -17.95 9.15
C PHE A 24 2.39 -17.91 8.68
N ALA A 25 2.64 -17.37 7.48
CA ALA A 25 4.00 -17.05 7.07
C ALA A 25 4.61 -16.00 8.01
N PRO A 26 5.93 -16.01 8.22
CA PRO A 26 6.56 -14.96 9.01
C PRO A 26 6.36 -13.59 8.35
N CYS A 27 6.05 -12.57 9.18
CA CYS A 27 5.86 -11.19 8.68
C CYS A 27 7.11 -10.62 8.00
N VAL A 28 8.29 -11.11 8.39
CA VAL A 28 9.57 -10.85 7.73
C VAL A 28 10.04 -12.18 7.16
N ALA A 29 10.03 -12.32 5.84
CA ALA A 29 10.33 -13.55 5.14
C ALA A 29 11.48 -13.39 4.16
N ALA A 30 12.07 -14.52 3.75
CA ALA A 30 13.09 -14.53 2.70
C ALA A 30 12.45 -14.24 1.34
N ALA A 31 13.03 -13.32 0.58
CA ALA A 31 12.70 -13.16 -0.83
C ALA A 31 13.24 -14.33 -1.66
N PHE A 32 12.64 -14.58 -2.80
CA PHE A 32 13.13 -15.59 -3.74
C PHE A 32 14.60 -15.37 -4.13
N ASP A 33 15.37 -16.43 -4.18
CA ASP A 33 16.70 -16.42 -4.76
C ASP A 33 16.65 -16.28 -6.30
N GLY A 34 17.76 -15.79 -6.88
CA GLY A 34 17.89 -15.62 -8.33
C GLY A 34 17.15 -14.41 -8.89
N PRO A 35 16.98 -14.37 -10.22
CA PRO A 35 16.31 -13.25 -10.91
C PRO A 35 14.81 -13.20 -10.59
N ILE A 36 14.32 -11.99 -10.30
CA ILE A 36 12.90 -11.72 -10.01
C ILE A 36 12.43 -10.48 -10.77
N ASP A 37 11.11 -10.41 -11.00
CA ASP A 37 10.46 -9.20 -11.51
C ASP A 37 9.52 -8.67 -10.42
N ILE A 38 9.78 -7.43 -9.95
CA ILE A 38 9.11 -6.81 -8.81
C ILE A 38 8.02 -5.88 -9.35
N ILE A 39 6.76 -6.30 -9.18
CA ILE A 39 5.59 -5.60 -9.71
C ILE A 39 5.11 -4.58 -8.69
N GLY A 40 4.86 -3.34 -9.15
CA GLY A 40 4.28 -2.26 -8.36
C GLY A 40 2.79 -2.48 -8.02
N ASP A 41 2.21 -1.46 -7.39
CA ASP A 41 0.80 -1.42 -7.01
C ASP A 41 -0.09 -1.70 -8.23
N VAL A 42 -1.02 -2.67 -8.13
CA VAL A 42 -1.85 -3.12 -9.27
C VAL A 42 -3.24 -2.49 -9.25
N HIS A 43 -3.80 -2.30 -8.08
CA HIS A 43 -5.09 -1.66 -7.86
C HIS A 43 -6.23 -2.13 -8.78
N GLY A 44 -6.42 -3.44 -8.90
CA GLY A 44 -7.51 -4.01 -9.70
C GLY A 44 -7.40 -3.80 -11.21
N GLU A 45 -6.27 -3.33 -11.73
CA GLU A 45 -6.00 -3.11 -13.15
C GLU A 45 -5.54 -4.41 -13.82
N TYR A 46 -6.45 -5.40 -13.90
CA TYR A 46 -6.13 -6.75 -14.37
C TYR A 46 -5.60 -6.78 -15.80
N ASP A 47 -6.17 -5.97 -16.72
CA ASP A 47 -5.70 -5.89 -18.10
C ASP A 47 -4.27 -5.34 -18.18
N ALA A 48 -3.93 -4.36 -17.33
CA ALA A 48 -2.58 -3.84 -17.23
C ALA A 48 -1.60 -4.90 -16.69
N LEU A 49 -2.03 -5.68 -15.67
CA LEU A 49 -1.24 -6.79 -15.16
C LEU A 49 -0.97 -7.83 -16.25
N ARG A 50 -1.99 -8.23 -17.00
CA ARG A 50 -1.84 -9.19 -18.10
C ARG A 50 -0.90 -8.67 -19.18
N ALA A 51 -1.03 -7.41 -19.59
CA ALA A 51 -0.15 -6.78 -20.54
C ALA A 51 1.30 -6.75 -20.03
N LEU A 52 1.52 -6.38 -18.77
CA LEU A 52 2.86 -6.35 -18.16
C LEU A 52 3.50 -7.75 -18.11
N LEU A 53 2.75 -8.78 -17.73
CA LEU A 53 3.25 -10.17 -17.72
C LEU A 53 3.74 -10.62 -19.08
N VAL A 54 3.01 -10.27 -20.15
CA VAL A 54 3.43 -10.54 -21.54
C VAL A 54 4.75 -9.81 -21.87
N GLN A 55 4.87 -8.52 -21.50
CA GLN A 55 6.11 -7.76 -21.76
C GLN A 55 7.31 -8.31 -20.97
N LEU A 56 7.06 -8.89 -19.81
CA LEU A 56 8.09 -9.53 -18.98
C LEU A 56 8.46 -10.95 -19.47
N GLY A 57 7.66 -11.56 -20.34
CA GLY A 57 7.90 -12.90 -20.89
C GLY A 57 7.24 -14.04 -20.11
N TYR A 58 6.26 -13.74 -19.25
CA TYR A 58 5.49 -14.76 -18.51
C TYR A 58 4.30 -15.27 -19.33
N ASP A 59 3.97 -16.54 -19.12
CA ASP A 59 2.73 -17.14 -19.59
C ASP A 59 1.52 -16.74 -18.71
N ASP A 60 0.33 -17.24 -19.07
CA ASP A 60 -0.92 -16.95 -18.40
C ASP A 60 -0.95 -17.43 -16.93
N GLU A 61 -0.18 -18.44 -16.61
CA GLU A 61 -0.04 -18.99 -15.27
C GLU A 61 1.14 -18.41 -14.48
N GLY A 62 1.88 -17.46 -15.03
CA GLY A 62 3.02 -16.79 -14.39
C GLY A 62 4.30 -17.63 -14.38
N ARG A 63 4.50 -18.49 -15.41
CA ARG A 63 5.77 -19.18 -15.63
C ARG A 63 6.64 -18.38 -16.59
N HIS A 64 7.93 -18.31 -16.31
CA HIS A 64 8.91 -17.68 -17.19
C HIS A 64 9.88 -18.75 -17.73
N PRO A 65 10.25 -18.74 -19.03
CA PRO A 65 11.11 -19.77 -19.63
C PRO A 65 12.51 -19.82 -19.00
N GLU A 66 13.00 -18.72 -18.46
CA GLU A 66 14.29 -18.64 -17.77
C GLU A 66 14.18 -18.86 -16.25
N GLY A 67 13.01 -19.28 -15.73
CA GLY A 67 12.81 -19.55 -14.31
C GLY A 67 12.75 -18.30 -13.42
N ARG A 68 12.55 -17.10 -13.98
CA ARG A 68 12.29 -15.88 -13.20
C ARG A 68 10.99 -16.02 -12.42
N ARG A 69 10.90 -15.36 -11.27
CA ARG A 69 9.71 -15.37 -10.41
C ARG A 69 9.23 -13.96 -10.14
N LEU A 70 7.96 -13.84 -9.77
CA LEU A 70 7.27 -12.58 -9.54
C LEU A 70 7.28 -12.22 -8.06
N VAL A 71 7.42 -10.92 -7.77
CA VAL A 71 7.16 -10.38 -6.43
C VAL A 71 6.23 -9.18 -6.57
N PHE A 72 5.05 -9.26 -5.94
CA PHE A 72 4.11 -8.15 -5.86
C PHE A 72 4.37 -7.33 -4.60
N ILE A 73 4.44 -6.01 -4.77
CA ILE A 73 4.77 -5.11 -3.65
C ILE A 73 3.56 -4.78 -2.76
N GLY A 74 2.38 -5.33 -3.04
CA GLY A 74 1.10 -5.06 -2.36
C GLY A 74 0.18 -4.18 -3.19
N ASP A 75 -0.90 -3.70 -2.58
CA ASP A 75 -1.96 -2.91 -3.20
C ASP A 75 -2.48 -3.55 -4.51
N LEU A 76 -2.91 -4.80 -4.38
CA LEU A 76 -3.46 -5.59 -5.49
C LEU A 76 -4.85 -5.10 -5.91
N CYS A 77 -5.61 -4.58 -4.95
CA CYS A 77 -7.04 -4.33 -5.06
C CYS A 77 -7.42 -2.84 -4.96
N ASP A 78 -8.71 -2.57 -5.10
CA ASP A 78 -9.36 -1.26 -5.10
C ASP A 78 -9.12 -0.42 -6.35
N ARG A 79 -10.06 0.51 -6.62
CA ARG A 79 -9.99 1.54 -7.67
C ARG A 79 -10.16 1.04 -9.10
N GLY A 80 -9.45 0.00 -9.48
CA GLY A 80 -9.48 -0.55 -10.84
C GLY A 80 -10.70 -1.45 -11.12
N PRO A 81 -10.86 -1.85 -12.38
CA PRO A 81 -12.08 -2.54 -12.83
C PRO A 81 -12.29 -3.93 -12.24
N ASP A 82 -11.22 -4.68 -11.98
CA ASP A 82 -11.34 -6.09 -11.62
C ASP A 82 -10.37 -6.51 -10.51
N SER A 83 -10.58 -5.97 -9.31
CA SER A 83 -9.86 -6.42 -8.12
C SER A 83 -9.99 -7.93 -7.87
N PRO A 84 -11.18 -8.57 -8.03
CA PRO A 84 -11.29 -10.01 -7.89
C PRO A 84 -10.35 -10.79 -8.83
N ALA A 85 -10.26 -10.42 -10.10
CA ALA A 85 -9.37 -11.14 -11.03
C ALA A 85 -7.89 -11.01 -10.66
N VAL A 86 -7.45 -9.83 -10.24
CA VAL A 86 -6.07 -9.62 -9.76
C VAL A 86 -5.78 -10.47 -8.55
N VAL A 87 -6.64 -10.41 -7.52
CA VAL A 87 -6.45 -11.16 -6.27
C VAL A 87 -6.43 -12.68 -6.53
N GLU A 88 -7.37 -13.20 -7.32
CA GLU A 88 -7.43 -14.63 -7.67
C GLU A 88 -6.18 -15.10 -8.42
N TRP A 89 -5.73 -14.29 -9.38
CA TRP A 89 -4.53 -14.64 -10.14
C TRP A 89 -3.28 -14.68 -9.25
N VAL A 90 -3.11 -13.66 -8.38
CA VAL A 90 -1.96 -13.60 -7.45
C VAL A 90 -2.03 -14.72 -6.42
N MET A 91 -3.21 -15.00 -5.85
CA MET A 91 -3.40 -16.14 -4.94
C MET A 91 -2.96 -17.46 -5.59
N ALA A 92 -3.37 -17.70 -6.83
CA ALA A 92 -2.99 -18.91 -7.57
C ALA A 92 -1.48 -18.98 -7.85
N ALA A 93 -0.85 -17.86 -8.23
CA ALA A 93 0.58 -17.78 -8.48
C ALA A 93 1.40 -17.99 -7.19
N VAL A 94 0.96 -17.42 -6.06
CA VAL A 94 1.60 -17.59 -4.74
C VAL A 94 1.46 -19.04 -4.27
N ALA A 95 0.27 -19.61 -4.35
CA ALA A 95 0.02 -21.02 -3.97
C ALA A 95 0.87 -22.00 -4.79
N ALA A 96 1.17 -21.66 -6.03
CA ALA A 96 2.02 -22.47 -6.91
C ALA A 96 3.53 -22.19 -6.77
N GLY A 97 3.95 -21.31 -5.85
CA GLY A 97 5.36 -20.94 -5.63
C GLY A 97 5.98 -20.14 -6.77
N ARG A 98 5.17 -19.57 -7.66
CA ARG A 98 5.62 -18.73 -8.79
C ARG A 98 5.70 -17.24 -8.46
N ALA A 99 5.00 -16.84 -7.41
CA ALA A 99 5.00 -15.47 -6.92
C ALA A 99 5.15 -15.40 -5.40
N GLN A 100 5.67 -14.27 -4.92
CA GLN A 100 5.51 -13.77 -3.56
C GLN A 100 4.71 -12.45 -3.63
N CYS A 101 4.02 -12.11 -2.53
CA CYS A 101 3.26 -10.88 -2.43
C CYS A 101 3.42 -10.29 -1.04
N LEU A 102 3.66 -8.98 -0.96
CA LEU A 102 3.63 -8.21 0.28
C LEU A 102 2.21 -7.75 0.59
N LEU A 103 1.91 -7.52 1.87
CA LEU A 103 0.70 -6.85 2.29
C LEU A 103 0.80 -5.35 1.99
N GLY A 104 -0.11 -4.83 1.17
CA GLY A 104 -0.28 -3.40 0.95
C GLY A 104 -1.27 -2.77 1.94
N ASN A 105 -1.35 -1.44 1.93
CA ASN A 105 -2.29 -0.75 2.82
C ASN A 105 -3.75 -0.95 2.40
N HIS A 106 -4.04 -1.21 1.14
CA HIS A 106 -5.40 -1.48 0.69
C HIS A 106 -5.91 -2.83 1.18
N GLU A 107 -5.10 -3.87 1.15
CA GLU A 107 -5.41 -5.15 1.75
C GLU A 107 -5.58 -5.05 3.27
N LEU A 108 -4.70 -4.29 3.95
CA LEU A 108 -4.82 -4.04 5.40
C LEU A 108 -6.13 -3.33 5.75
N LEU A 109 -6.56 -2.34 4.96
CA LEU A 109 -7.83 -1.65 5.19
C LEU A 109 -9.03 -2.60 5.11
N LEU A 110 -9.00 -3.59 4.21
CA LEU A 110 -10.02 -4.63 4.15
C LEU A 110 -9.97 -5.57 5.37
N LEU A 111 -8.79 -5.96 5.81
CA LEU A 111 -8.59 -6.79 6.99
C LEU A 111 -9.16 -6.14 8.27
N VAL A 112 -8.90 -4.83 8.45
CA VAL A 112 -9.36 -4.11 9.65
C VAL A 112 -10.80 -3.61 9.52
N GLY A 113 -11.50 -3.90 8.41
CA GLY A 113 -12.90 -3.55 8.21
C GLY A 113 -13.15 -2.04 8.04
N GLU A 114 -12.17 -1.29 7.50
CA GLU A 114 -12.35 0.13 7.21
C GLU A 114 -13.45 0.35 6.18
N SER A 115 -14.26 1.41 6.40
CA SER A 115 -15.35 1.78 5.51
C SER A 115 -14.97 2.99 4.66
N ARG A 116 -14.40 2.73 3.47
CA ARG A 116 -14.07 3.77 2.47
C ARG A 116 -14.81 3.50 1.17
N GLU A 117 -15.04 4.54 0.37
CA GLU A 117 -15.71 4.41 -0.92
C GLU A 117 -14.98 3.42 -1.85
N SER A 118 -13.65 3.48 -1.91
CA SER A 118 -12.86 2.58 -2.76
C SER A 118 -12.96 1.10 -2.39
N LEU A 119 -13.36 0.79 -1.13
CA LEU A 119 -13.51 -0.58 -0.61
C LEU A 119 -14.92 -1.16 -0.83
N ARG A 120 -15.86 -0.38 -1.39
CA ARG A 120 -17.27 -0.80 -1.52
C ARG A 120 -17.47 -2.04 -2.39
N TRP A 121 -16.63 -2.24 -3.40
CA TRP A 121 -16.63 -3.46 -4.20
C TRP A 121 -16.54 -4.75 -3.36
N PHE A 122 -15.92 -4.64 -2.18
CA PHE A 122 -15.75 -5.74 -1.23
C PHE A 122 -16.78 -5.68 -0.10
N ILE A 123 -17.02 -4.49 0.49
CA ILE A 123 -17.80 -4.33 1.73
C ILE A 123 -19.31 -4.28 1.44
N ASP A 124 -19.72 -3.41 0.54
CA ASP A 124 -21.13 -3.09 0.26
C ASP A 124 -21.38 -2.95 -1.24
N PRO A 125 -21.74 -4.05 -1.91
CA PRO A 125 -22.02 -4.05 -3.36
C PRO A 125 -23.20 -3.18 -3.78
N SER A 126 -24.07 -2.82 -2.86
CA SER A 126 -25.27 -1.98 -3.13
C SER A 126 -24.97 -0.48 -3.07
N HIS A 127 -23.75 -0.08 -2.68
CA HIS A 127 -23.40 1.32 -2.52
C HIS A 127 -23.55 2.12 -3.81
N ALA A 128 -24.04 3.37 -3.70
CA ALA A 128 -24.37 4.24 -4.83
C ALA A 128 -23.17 4.46 -5.78
N GLU A 129 -21.95 4.53 -5.25
CA GLU A 129 -20.71 4.73 -6.03
C GLU A 129 -20.36 3.54 -6.95
N LEU A 130 -20.94 2.37 -6.74
CA LEU A 130 -20.81 1.19 -7.60
C LEU A 130 -21.94 1.07 -8.62
N GLN A 131 -22.99 1.91 -8.53
CA GLN A 131 -24.11 1.91 -9.46
C GLN A 131 -23.80 2.75 -10.71
N PRO A 132 -24.55 2.58 -11.80
CA PRO A 132 -24.36 3.38 -13.00
C PRO A 132 -24.34 4.89 -12.70
N GLY A 133 -23.26 5.57 -13.10
CA GLY A 133 -23.02 6.98 -12.81
C GLY A 133 -22.17 7.25 -11.57
N GLY A 134 -21.92 6.27 -10.71
CA GLY A 134 -21.01 6.38 -9.59
C GLY A 134 -19.54 6.31 -10.01
N LYS A 135 -18.68 6.83 -9.16
CA LYS A 135 -17.22 6.92 -9.39
C LYS A 135 -16.54 5.56 -9.62
N TYR A 136 -17.07 4.51 -8.98
CA TYR A 136 -16.57 3.15 -9.03
C TYR A 136 -17.52 2.18 -9.75
N ALA A 137 -18.41 2.70 -10.60
CA ALA A 137 -19.39 1.90 -11.35
C ALA A 137 -18.73 0.85 -12.28
N HIS A 138 -17.47 1.04 -12.62
CA HIS A 138 -16.69 0.10 -13.44
C HIS A 138 -16.08 -1.04 -12.61
N CYS A 139 -16.12 -0.98 -11.28
CA CYS A 139 -15.50 -1.99 -10.44
C CYS A 139 -16.36 -3.26 -10.34
N ARG A 140 -15.75 -4.39 -10.60
CA ARG A 140 -16.35 -5.70 -10.36
C ARG A 140 -16.42 -5.97 -8.87
N VAL A 141 -17.59 -6.40 -8.41
CA VAL A 141 -17.85 -6.75 -7.01
C VAL A 141 -17.32 -8.14 -6.70
N VAL A 142 -16.75 -8.31 -5.50
CA VAL A 142 -16.30 -9.62 -5.03
C VAL A 142 -17.48 -10.58 -4.83
N PRO A 143 -17.39 -11.84 -5.29
CA PRO A 143 -18.37 -12.86 -4.95
C PRO A 143 -18.37 -13.07 -3.41
N PRO A 144 -19.57 -13.06 -2.76
CA PRO A 144 -19.67 -13.16 -1.29
C PRO A 144 -18.92 -14.36 -0.70
N GLU A 145 -18.96 -15.48 -1.40
CA GLU A 145 -18.27 -16.73 -1.00
C GLU A 145 -16.76 -16.66 -1.05
N ARG A 146 -16.19 -15.67 -1.77
CA ARG A 146 -14.73 -15.48 -1.89
C ARG A 146 -14.14 -14.57 -0.83
N LYS A 147 -14.97 -13.76 -0.14
CA LYS A 147 -14.50 -12.75 0.83
C LYS A 147 -13.61 -13.34 1.92
N ALA A 148 -14.04 -14.44 2.53
CA ALA A 148 -13.28 -15.09 3.59
C ALA A 148 -11.90 -15.61 3.12
N ALA A 149 -11.83 -16.14 1.90
CA ALA A 149 -10.57 -16.59 1.32
C ALA A 149 -9.62 -15.43 1.03
N TYR A 150 -10.13 -14.29 0.57
CA TYR A 150 -9.30 -13.09 0.35
C TYR A 150 -8.75 -12.54 1.66
N LEU A 151 -9.59 -12.42 2.69
CA LEU A 151 -9.13 -11.96 4.01
C LEU A 151 -8.09 -12.89 4.60
N ALA A 152 -8.29 -14.21 4.51
CA ALA A 152 -7.29 -15.18 4.98
C ALA A 152 -5.97 -15.08 4.20
N PHE A 153 -6.03 -14.86 2.88
CA PHE A 153 -4.85 -14.64 2.06
C PHE A 153 -4.12 -13.36 2.48
N PHE A 154 -4.81 -12.23 2.61
CA PHE A 154 -4.21 -10.96 3.03
C PHE A 154 -3.60 -11.04 4.42
N ASP A 155 -4.26 -11.71 5.36
CA ASP A 155 -3.74 -11.89 6.72
C ASP A 155 -2.47 -12.75 6.78
N SER A 156 -2.26 -13.60 5.77
CA SER A 156 -1.08 -14.48 5.65
C SER A 156 0.12 -13.84 4.93
N LEU A 157 -0.05 -12.68 4.30
CA LEU A 157 1.01 -12.06 3.50
C LEU A 157 2.15 -11.53 4.37
N PRO A 158 3.42 -11.68 3.97
CA PRO A 158 4.53 -11.01 4.64
C PRO A 158 4.43 -9.48 4.49
N LEU A 159 4.97 -8.76 5.46
CA LEU A 159 5.14 -7.30 5.44
C LEU A 159 6.49 -6.88 4.86
N VAL A 160 7.46 -7.77 4.94
CA VAL A 160 8.83 -7.57 4.47
C VAL A 160 9.32 -8.84 3.80
N LEU A 161 9.96 -8.67 2.64
CA LEU A 161 10.78 -9.71 2.01
C LEU A 161 12.22 -9.21 1.95
N GLU A 162 13.17 -10.06 2.36
CA GLU A 162 14.58 -9.68 2.37
C GLU A 162 15.50 -10.82 1.91
N ARG A 163 16.63 -10.41 1.36
CA ARG A 163 17.77 -11.26 1.05
C ARG A 163 19.06 -10.42 1.14
N PRO A 164 20.27 -10.99 1.09
CA PRO A 164 21.49 -10.23 1.33
C PRO A 164 21.70 -9.02 0.42
N ASP A 165 21.19 -9.07 -0.81
CA ASP A 165 21.38 -8.06 -1.85
C ASP A 165 20.13 -7.21 -2.15
N LEU A 166 18.98 -7.46 -1.47
CA LEU A 166 17.71 -6.79 -1.78
C LEU A 166 16.74 -6.82 -0.60
N ARG A 167 16.04 -5.71 -0.40
CA ARG A 167 14.95 -5.53 0.57
C ARG A 167 13.68 -5.08 -0.15
N LEU A 168 12.55 -5.67 0.19
CA LEU A 168 11.26 -5.36 -0.41
C LEU A 168 10.25 -5.06 0.69
N VAL A 169 9.57 -3.93 0.56
CA VAL A 169 8.53 -3.45 1.48
C VAL A 169 7.43 -2.77 0.67
N HIS A 170 6.20 -2.74 1.20
CA HIS A 170 5.16 -1.99 0.52
C HIS A 170 5.43 -0.47 0.56
N ALA A 171 5.61 0.12 1.75
CA ALA A 171 5.78 1.57 1.87
C ALA A 171 7.13 1.99 2.46
N ALA A 172 7.60 1.40 3.56
CA ALA A 172 8.81 1.89 4.20
C ALA A 172 9.67 0.78 4.80
N TRP A 173 10.99 0.90 4.62
CA TRP A 173 11.95 0.11 5.40
C TRP A 173 12.16 0.80 6.76
N TRP A 174 11.48 0.29 7.79
CA TRP A 174 11.48 0.89 9.14
C TRP A 174 12.06 -0.07 10.15
N PRO A 175 13.38 0.01 10.46
CA PRO A 175 14.08 -0.99 11.26
C PRO A 175 13.40 -1.34 12.58
N ALA A 176 12.96 -0.33 13.34
CA ALA A 176 12.32 -0.58 14.64
C ALA A 176 11.02 -1.39 14.52
N ALA A 177 10.22 -1.17 13.47
CA ALA A 177 9.02 -1.96 13.20
C ALA A 177 9.37 -3.39 12.78
N ILE A 178 10.38 -3.55 11.93
CA ILE A 178 10.84 -4.86 11.45
C ILE A 178 11.37 -5.71 12.62
N ASP A 179 12.15 -5.11 13.51
CA ASP A 179 12.66 -5.79 14.70
C ASP A 179 11.52 -6.19 15.66
N ALA A 180 10.52 -5.32 15.83
CA ALA A 180 9.33 -5.64 16.63
C ALA A 180 8.55 -6.83 16.02
N LEU A 181 8.42 -6.91 14.70
CA LEU A 181 7.78 -8.03 14.02
C LEU A 181 8.56 -9.35 14.16
N ARG A 182 9.88 -9.30 14.04
CA ARG A 182 10.75 -10.47 14.26
C ARG A 182 10.59 -11.03 15.68
N ALA A 183 10.40 -10.14 16.67
CA ALA A 183 10.20 -10.52 18.05
C ALA A 183 8.78 -11.06 18.35
N ALA A 184 7.76 -10.65 17.57
CA ALA A 184 6.36 -10.97 17.82
C ALA A 184 5.95 -12.39 17.39
N GLY A 185 6.74 -13.07 16.58
CA GLY A 185 6.36 -14.35 15.99
C GLY A 185 5.40 -14.23 14.80
N THR A 186 4.50 -15.20 14.60
CA THR A 186 3.65 -15.30 13.43
C THR A 186 2.14 -15.36 13.76
N PRO A 187 1.55 -14.37 14.44
CA PRO A 187 0.14 -14.43 14.83
C PRO A 187 -0.87 -13.99 13.76
N GLY A 188 -0.43 -13.58 12.57
CA GLY A 188 -1.22 -12.92 11.52
C GLY A 188 -1.18 -11.40 11.61
N ASN A 189 -1.38 -10.76 10.46
CA ASN A 189 -1.26 -9.30 10.34
C ASN A 189 -2.37 -8.55 11.10
N LEU A 190 -3.60 -9.07 11.06
CA LEU A 190 -4.73 -8.48 11.77
C LEU A 190 -4.50 -8.49 13.27
N ALA A 191 -4.11 -9.62 13.82
CA ALA A 191 -3.84 -9.74 15.26
C ALA A 191 -2.69 -8.82 15.72
N LEU A 192 -1.63 -8.70 14.94
CA LEU A 192 -0.51 -7.77 15.19
C LEU A 192 -0.98 -6.31 15.18
N TYR A 193 -1.77 -5.95 14.17
CA TYR A 193 -2.32 -4.60 14.02
C TYR A 193 -3.22 -4.22 15.19
N GLU A 194 -4.15 -5.11 15.58
CA GLU A 194 -5.11 -4.89 16.66
C GLU A 194 -4.40 -4.79 18.03
N ALA A 195 -3.47 -5.69 18.32
CA ALA A 195 -2.69 -5.67 19.56
C ALA A 195 -1.87 -4.38 19.68
N ALA A 196 -1.24 -3.93 18.59
CA ALA A 196 -0.51 -2.67 18.56
C ALA A 196 -1.46 -1.47 18.77
N THR A 197 -2.60 -1.46 18.09
CA THR A 197 -3.63 -0.40 18.23
C THR A 197 -4.12 -0.31 19.66
N GLN A 198 -4.51 -1.41 20.30
CA GLN A 198 -4.96 -1.42 21.69
C GLN A 198 -3.89 -0.87 22.63
N ARG A 199 -2.64 -1.28 22.46
CA ARG A 199 -1.52 -0.78 23.28
C ARG A 199 -1.34 0.73 23.11
N ILE A 200 -1.40 1.24 21.87
CA ILE A 200 -1.23 2.67 21.57
C ILE A 200 -2.37 3.48 22.19
N GLU A 201 -3.63 3.09 22.00
CA GLU A 201 -4.78 3.82 22.58
C GLU A 201 -4.69 3.86 24.11
N THR A 202 -4.32 2.75 24.76
CA THR A 202 -4.08 2.74 26.22
C THR A 202 -2.97 3.72 26.64
N GLN A 203 -1.89 3.80 25.86
CA GLN A 203 -0.80 4.75 26.15
C GLN A 203 -1.23 6.20 25.93
N LEU A 204 -2.04 6.49 24.92
CA LEU A 204 -2.59 7.83 24.67
C LEU A 204 -3.52 8.26 25.82
N GLU A 205 -4.35 7.35 26.32
CA GLU A 205 -5.22 7.61 27.48
C GLU A 205 -4.41 7.89 28.75
N VAL A 206 -3.46 7.01 29.11
CA VAL A 206 -2.61 7.17 30.31
C VAL A 206 -1.83 8.48 30.30
N ARG A 207 -1.41 8.94 29.13
CA ARG A 207 -0.70 10.23 28.97
C ARG A 207 -1.64 11.45 28.87
N GLY A 208 -2.95 11.25 28.92
CA GLY A 208 -3.95 12.31 28.76
C GLY A 208 -3.99 12.93 27.37
N ILE A 209 -3.39 12.27 26.35
CA ILE A 209 -3.37 12.76 24.98
C ILE A 209 -4.76 12.65 24.37
N THR A 210 -5.47 11.54 24.61
CA THR A 210 -6.84 11.33 24.12
C THR A 210 -7.79 12.43 24.60
N GLN A 211 -7.68 12.85 25.85
CA GLN A 211 -8.49 13.94 26.40
C GLN A 211 -8.16 15.27 25.69
N ARG A 212 -6.88 15.64 25.61
CA ARG A 212 -6.46 16.86 24.91
C ARG A 212 -6.81 16.88 23.43
N GLU A 213 -6.70 15.72 22.73
CA GLU A 213 -7.16 15.57 21.34
C GLU A 213 -8.66 15.89 21.22
N ALA A 214 -9.48 15.39 22.16
CA ALA A 214 -10.91 15.65 22.18
C ALA A 214 -11.24 17.14 22.45
N GLU A 215 -10.50 17.76 23.36
CA GLU A 215 -10.61 19.19 23.66
C GLU A 215 -10.26 20.05 22.44
N GLU A 216 -9.11 19.80 21.80
CA GLU A 216 -8.69 20.48 20.57
C GLU A 216 -9.73 20.33 19.44
N ARG A 217 -10.26 19.12 19.23
CA ARG A 217 -11.31 18.88 18.22
C ARG A 217 -12.60 19.62 18.52
N SER A 218 -12.97 19.75 19.79
CA SER A 218 -14.16 20.48 20.23
C SER A 218 -13.99 21.98 20.07
N GLU A 219 -12.84 22.52 20.48
CA GLU A 219 -12.52 23.94 20.40
C GLU A 219 -12.45 24.42 18.94
N HIS A 220 -11.90 23.59 18.05
CA HIS A 220 -11.73 23.94 16.64
C HIS A 220 -12.75 23.25 15.72
N ALA A 221 -13.90 22.81 16.23
CA ALA A 221 -14.88 22.02 15.49
C ALA A 221 -15.35 22.69 14.19
N ASP A 222 -15.62 23.98 14.21
CA ASP A 222 -16.05 24.73 13.02
C ASP A 222 -14.93 24.83 11.96
N GLN A 223 -13.66 24.97 12.39
CA GLN A 223 -12.51 25.03 11.50
C GLN A 223 -12.15 23.64 10.91
N LEU A 224 -12.51 22.57 11.60
CA LEU A 224 -12.25 21.18 11.17
C LEU A 224 -13.37 20.63 10.28
N LYS A 225 -14.51 21.31 10.18
CA LYS A 225 -15.72 20.80 9.53
C LYS A 225 -15.57 20.56 8.05
N ASP A 226 -14.89 21.46 7.36
CA ASP A 226 -14.69 21.41 5.90
C ASP A 226 -13.33 21.97 5.48
N GLY A 227 -13.05 21.95 4.18
CA GLY A 227 -11.76 22.43 3.63
C GLY A 227 -11.55 23.95 3.67
N GLN A 228 -12.51 24.73 4.13
CA GLN A 228 -12.41 26.21 4.24
C GLN A 228 -11.98 26.66 5.64
N GLY A 229 -11.95 25.76 6.61
CA GLY A 229 -11.80 26.09 8.02
C GLY A 229 -10.43 26.66 8.44
N ASN A 230 -9.34 26.29 7.78
CA ASN A 230 -7.97 26.71 8.09
C ASN A 230 -7.61 26.64 9.62
N PRO A 231 -7.69 25.44 10.24
CA PRO A 231 -7.36 25.27 11.65
C PRO A 231 -5.88 25.55 11.91
N PRO A 232 -5.47 25.94 13.15
CA PRO A 232 -4.07 25.93 13.55
C PRO A 232 -3.53 24.49 13.61
N LEU A 233 -2.23 24.36 13.75
CA LEU A 233 -1.65 23.04 14.07
C LEU A 233 -2.12 22.65 15.48
N LEU A 234 -2.76 21.48 15.61
CA LEU A 234 -3.34 20.95 16.83
C LEU A 234 -2.38 19.90 17.43
N PRO A 235 -1.61 20.26 18.47
CA PRO A 235 -0.50 19.42 18.95
C PRO A 235 -0.93 18.03 19.43
N ALA A 236 -2.03 17.93 20.21
CA ALA A 236 -2.48 16.64 20.74
C ALA A 236 -3.04 15.74 19.63
N LEU A 237 -3.80 16.32 18.68
CA LEU A 237 -4.27 15.62 17.50
C LEU A 237 -3.08 15.14 16.64
N ALA A 238 -2.06 15.98 16.45
CA ALA A 238 -0.85 15.61 15.70
C ALA A 238 -0.09 14.48 16.40
N GLU A 239 0.15 14.58 17.72
CA GLU A 239 0.82 13.54 18.50
C GLU A 239 0.06 12.21 18.44
N ALA A 240 -1.25 12.23 18.64
CA ALA A 240 -2.07 11.03 18.54
C ALA A 240 -1.97 10.36 17.18
N ASN A 241 -2.06 11.15 16.09
CA ASN A 241 -1.92 10.62 14.72
C ASN A 241 -0.54 10.00 14.47
N LEU A 242 0.53 10.68 14.91
CA LEU A 242 1.89 10.17 14.74
C LEU A 242 2.12 8.88 15.54
N ARG A 243 1.63 8.80 16.80
CA ARG A 243 1.71 7.57 17.59
C ARG A 243 0.96 6.41 16.94
N ARG A 244 -0.28 6.66 16.50
CA ARG A 244 -1.09 5.64 15.78
C ARG A 244 -0.43 5.15 14.51
N ASN A 245 0.38 5.97 13.84
CA ASN A 245 1.12 5.58 12.65
C ASN A 245 2.44 4.88 12.99
N LEU A 246 3.33 5.53 13.76
CA LEU A 246 4.71 5.09 13.93
C LEU A 246 4.87 3.92 14.92
N ASP A 247 4.01 3.84 15.95
CA ASP A 247 4.11 2.83 17.01
C ASP A 247 3.35 1.53 16.65
N ASN A 248 2.67 1.48 15.49
CA ASN A 248 2.07 0.27 14.93
C ASN A 248 2.93 -0.25 13.77
N ALA A 249 3.65 -1.33 14.00
CA ALA A 249 4.59 -1.88 13.02
C ALA A 249 3.93 -2.25 11.69
N VAL A 250 2.74 -2.86 11.71
CA VAL A 250 2.00 -3.20 10.49
C VAL A 250 1.65 -1.93 9.71
N ARG A 251 1.18 -0.91 10.43
CA ARG A 251 0.76 0.35 9.82
C ARG A 251 1.92 1.12 9.19
N VAL A 252 3.04 1.28 9.90
CA VAL A 252 4.18 2.05 9.35
C VAL A 252 4.81 1.38 8.13
N LEU A 253 4.82 0.05 8.07
CA LEU A 253 5.36 -0.68 6.91
C LEU A 253 4.42 -0.64 5.69
N THR A 254 3.10 -0.50 5.90
CA THR A 254 2.12 -0.47 4.82
C THR A 254 1.67 0.94 4.41
N PHE A 255 1.69 1.92 5.29
CA PHE A 255 1.31 3.31 4.98
C PHE A 255 2.51 4.26 4.87
N GLY A 256 3.69 3.80 5.25
CA GLY A 256 4.85 4.65 5.44
C GLY A 256 4.79 5.46 6.74
N PRO A 257 5.94 5.97 7.21
CA PRO A 257 6.00 6.85 8.36
C PRO A 257 5.43 8.23 8.05
N ASP A 258 4.77 8.80 9.05
CA ASP A 258 4.35 10.19 9.05
C ASP A 258 5.30 11.05 9.92
N CYS A 259 5.42 12.32 9.58
CA CYS A 259 6.03 13.35 10.41
C CYS A 259 5.05 14.49 10.67
N LEU A 260 5.40 15.40 11.58
CA LEU A 260 4.58 16.57 11.86
C LEU A 260 4.48 17.44 10.61
N ALA A 261 3.26 17.78 10.19
CA ALA A 261 3.06 18.65 9.05
C ALA A 261 3.59 20.07 9.35
N THR A 262 4.22 20.69 8.37
CA THR A 262 4.68 22.09 8.49
C THR A 262 3.50 23.04 8.71
N ARG A 263 2.34 22.70 8.13
CA ARG A 263 1.06 23.39 8.31
C ARG A 263 -0.07 22.39 8.08
N PRO A 264 -1.24 22.53 8.73
CA PRO A 264 -2.40 21.72 8.44
C PRO A 264 -2.80 21.82 6.96
N TYR A 265 -3.27 20.71 6.38
CA TYR A 265 -3.78 20.66 5.01
C TYR A 265 -5.01 19.77 4.93
N TYR A 266 -5.92 20.11 4.02
CA TYR A 266 -7.18 19.38 3.84
C TYR A 266 -7.09 18.41 2.69
N VAL A 267 -7.32 17.13 2.98
CA VAL A 267 -7.32 16.06 1.99
C VAL A 267 -8.24 14.92 2.40
N MET A 268 -8.93 14.30 1.44
CA MET A 268 -9.89 13.23 1.70
C MET A 268 -10.88 13.60 2.82
N GLU A 269 -11.49 14.77 2.68
CA GLU A 269 -12.54 15.31 3.56
C GLU A 269 -12.13 15.47 5.03
N ARG A 270 -10.85 15.64 5.30
CA ARG A 270 -10.35 15.89 6.66
C ARG A 270 -9.08 16.73 6.68
N TRP A 271 -8.90 17.46 7.76
CA TRP A 271 -7.67 18.15 8.07
C TRP A 271 -6.60 17.20 8.59
N ARG A 272 -5.39 17.35 8.09
CA ARG A 272 -4.22 16.57 8.48
C ARG A 272 -3.24 17.45 9.24
N MET A 273 -2.77 16.93 10.38
CA MET A 273 -1.73 17.54 11.22
C MET A 273 -0.38 16.81 11.06
N ALA A 274 -0.36 15.74 10.29
CA ALA A 274 0.82 14.97 9.97
C ALA A 274 0.91 14.80 8.46
N GLU A 275 2.11 14.80 7.91
CA GLU A 275 2.42 14.57 6.50
C GLU A 275 3.35 13.38 6.32
N ARG A 276 3.46 12.88 5.09
CA ARG A 276 4.33 11.73 4.80
C ARG A 276 5.78 12.09 4.98
N ASP A 277 6.49 11.28 5.77
CA ASP A 277 7.93 11.38 5.94
C ASP A 277 8.65 10.76 4.73
N ARG A 278 9.65 11.46 4.23
CA ARG A 278 10.54 10.99 3.17
C ARG A 278 11.67 10.17 3.78
N TRP A 279 11.33 9.02 4.39
CA TRP A 279 12.25 8.16 5.11
C TRP A 279 13.49 7.78 4.29
N TRP A 280 13.37 7.69 2.98
CA TRP A 280 14.47 7.37 2.06
C TRP A 280 15.60 8.42 2.05
N GLU A 281 15.34 9.66 2.42
CA GLU A 281 16.36 10.70 2.52
C GLU A 281 17.36 10.44 3.66
N ARG A 282 17.00 9.57 4.61
CA ARG A 282 17.82 9.18 5.77
C ARG A 282 18.30 7.73 5.72
N TYR A 283 17.98 7.01 4.67
CA TYR A 283 18.40 5.62 4.53
C TYR A 283 19.89 5.56 4.14
N THR A 284 20.70 4.92 4.99
CA THR A 284 22.17 4.88 4.85
C THR A 284 22.77 3.47 4.74
N ASP A 285 21.93 2.42 4.82
CA ASP A 285 22.38 1.04 4.58
C ASP A 285 22.80 0.86 3.12
N ASP A 286 23.65 -0.14 2.86
CA ASP A 286 24.12 -0.46 1.51
C ASP A 286 23.13 -1.31 0.70
N VAL A 287 22.29 -2.10 1.40
CA VAL A 287 21.33 -3.00 0.74
C VAL A 287 20.22 -2.21 0.06
N PRO A 288 20.00 -2.40 -1.25
CA PRO A 288 18.92 -1.72 -1.96
C PRO A 288 17.54 -2.06 -1.42
N VAL A 289 16.62 -1.09 -1.51
CA VAL A 289 15.20 -1.25 -1.15
C VAL A 289 14.32 -0.95 -2.35
N VAL A 290 13.37 -1.84 -2.65
CA VAL A 290 12.28 -1.56 -3.62
C VAL A 290 10.97 -1.45 -2.86
N MET A 291 10.20 -0.41 -3.18
CA MET A 291 8.92 -0.07 -2.55
C MET A 291 7.87 0.36 -3.57
N GLY A 292 6.59 0.39 -3.15
CA GLY A 292 5.45 0.95 -3.87
C GLY A 292 4.84 2.19 -3.20
N HIS A 293 3.49 2.26 -3.16
CA HIS A 293 2.70 3.16 -2.31
C HIS A 293 2.72 4.66 -2.62
N TYR A 294 3.83 5.22 -3.12
CA TYR A 294 4.06 6.68 -3.11
C TYR A 294 3.70 7.40 -4.41
N TRP A 295 3.00 6.78 -5.33
CA TRP A 295 2.43 7.41 -6.52
C TRP A 295 3.43 8.20 -7.36
N ARG A 296 4.48 7.52 -7.80
CA ARG A 296 5.47 8.11 -8.69
C ARG A 296 4.87 8.39 -10.07
N LYS A 297 5.23 9.52 -10.66
CA LYS A 297 4.86 9.82 -12.05
C LYS A 297 5.84 9.19 -13.01
N PHE A 298 5.33 8.62 -14.09
CA PHE A 298 6.16 8.13 -15.19
C PHE A 298 6.61 9.28 -16.09
N GLU A 299 5.67 10.17 -16.47
CA GLU A 299 5.98 11.37 -17.24
C GLU A 299 6.18 12.57 -16.33
N THR A 300 7.32 13.24 -16.49
CA THR A 300 7.59 14.53 -15.84
C THR A 300 6.95 15.64 -16.66
N SER A 301 5.81 16.15 -16.22
CA SER A 301 5.18 17.32 -16.86
C SER A 301 5.45 18.57 -16.05
N PRO A 302 6.10 19.61 -16.61
CA PRO A 302 6.15 20.93 -15.98
C PRO A 302 4.72 21.52 -15.96
N GLY A 303 4.23 21.92 -14.79
CA GLY A 303 3.14 22.88 -14.70
C GLY A 303 1.72 22.33 -14.55
N THR A 304 1.47 21.35 -13.71
CA THR A 304 0.12 21.13 -13.18
C THR A 304 -0.05 21.83 -11.84
N ALA A 305 -1.26 22.35 -11.58
CA ALA A 305 -1.64 23.04 -10.33
C ALA A 305 -1.06 22.35 -9.09
N ALA A 306 -0.67 23.13 -8.10
CA ALA A 306 -0.15 22.63 -6.83
C ALA A 306 -1.06 21.51 -6.30
N PRO A 307 -0.52 20.32 -6.01
CA PRO A 307 -1.33 19.24 -5.49
C PRO A 307 -1.93 19.65 -4.14
N SER A 308 -3.15 19.20 -3.85
CA SER A 308 -3.80 19.41 -2.56
C SER A 308 -3.03 18.76 -1.39
N MET A 309 -2.07 17.89 -1.70
CA MET A 309 -1.18 17.22 -0.77
C MET A 309 0.28 17.45 -1.19
N PRO A 310 1.20 17.63 -0.24
CA PRO A 310 2.62 17.74 -0.55
C PRO A 310 3.09 16.53 -1.38
N PRO A 311 3.80 16.72 -2.51
CA PRO A 311 4.29 15.63 -3.33
C PRO A 311 5.33 14.81 -2.55
N SER A 312 5.21 13.49 -2.59
CA SER A 312 6.18 12.58 -1.95
C SER A 312 7.55 12.67 -2.62
N PHE A 313 7.58 12.91 -3.94
CA PHE A 313 8.79 13.01 -4.73
C PHE A 313 8.99 14.39 -5.34
N ASP A 314 10.24 14.71 -5.65
CA ASP A 314 10.56 15.84 -6.54
C ASP A 314 9.85 15.60 -7.89
N PRO A 315 9.04 16.54 -8.38
CA PRO A 315 8.31 16.39 -9.63
C PRO A 315 9.20 16.27 -10.88
N THR A 316 10.50 16.57 -10.74
CA THR A 316 11.49 16.43 -11.83
C THR A 316 12.12 15.04 -11.91
N LEU A 317 11.91 14.18 -10.90
CA LEU A 317 12.45 12.82 -10.88
C LEU A 317 11.79 11.94 -11.94
N GLY A 318 12.55 11.63 -12.98
CA GLY A 318 12.15 10.69 -14.03
C GLY A 318 12.08 9.23 -13.54
N PRO A 319 11.55 8.32 -14.37
CA PRO A 319 11.36 6.91 -14.01
C PRO A 319 12.68 6.15 -13.79
N SER A 320 13.81 6.60 -14.35
CA SER A 320 15.13 5.97 -14.16
C SER A 320 15.76 6.23 -12.78
N ALA A 321 15.32 7.27 -12.07
CA ALA A 321 15.99 7.75 -10.88
C ALA A 321 15.77 6.85 -9.65
N TRP A 322 16.83 6.56 -8.95
CA TRP A 322 16.84 5.97 -7.60
C TRP A 322 16.91 7.06 -6.54
N LEU A 323 16.32 6.79 -5.38
CA LEU A 323 16.16 7.71 -4.27
C LEU A 323 17.22 7.51 -3.19
N GLY A 324 17.28 8.45 -2.25
CA GLY A 324 18.16 8.41 -1.09
C GLY A 324 19.60 8.84 -1.38
N PRO A 325 20.40 9.06 -0.32
CA PRO A 325 21.77 9.56 -0.47
C PRO A 325 22.70 8.58 -1.20
N LYS A 326 22.42 7.28 -1.12
CA LYS A 326 23.16 6.25 -1.84
C LYS A 326 22.54 5.84 -3.18
N ARG A 327 21.43 6.47 -3.57
CA ARG A 327 20.67 6.11 -4.78
C ARG A 327 20.40 4.59 -4.85
N ASN A 328 19.94 4.02 -3.74
CA ASN A 328 19.68 2.59 -3.59
C ASN A 328 18.25 2.29 -3.12
N ILE A 329 17.31 3.23 -3.29
CA ILE A 329 15.88 3.02 -3.04
C ILE A 329 15.11 3.28 -4.32
N TYR A 330 14.25 2.34 -4.70
CA TYR A 330 13.44 2.47 -5.90
C TYR A 330 11.94 2.32 -5.60
N CYS A 331 11.16 3.32 -6.01
CA CYS A 331 9.71 3.23 -5.98
C CYS A 331 9.21 2.74 -7.33
N VAL A 332 8.53 1.58 -7.35
CA VAL A 332 8.01 0.93 -8.57
C VAL A 332 6.51 1.21 -8.80
N ASP A 333 5.86 1.98 -7.93
CA ASP A 333 4.47 2.43 -8.11
C ASP A 333 4.42 3.64 -9.05
N PHE A 334 4.00 3.42 -10.31
CA PHE A 334 3.79 4.47 -11.32
C PHE A 334 2.31 4.88 -11.43
N SER A 335 1.61 4.85 -10.31
CA SER A 335 0.27 5.45 -10.12
C SER A 335 -0.85 4.81 -10.95
N VAL A 336 -0.73 3.53 -11.35
CA VAL A 336 -1.78 2.86 -12.14
C VAL A 336 -3.14 2.94 -11.44
N GLY A 337 -3.15 2.93 -10.10
CA GLY A 337 -4.36 3.11 -9.29
C GLY A 337 -5.07 4.44 -9.49
N ALA A 338 -4.48 5.44 -10.17
CA ALA A 338 -5.16 6.70 -10.47
C ALA A 338 -6.01 6.64 -11.76
N ARG A 339 -5.96 5.55 -12.52
CA ARG A 339 -6.78 5.35 -13.73
C ARG A 339 -8.28 5.49 -13.49
N PHE A 340 -8.77 5.22 -12.28
CA PHE A 340 -10.19 5.47 -11.96
C PHE A 340 -10.57 6.95 -12.12
N VAL A 341 -9.68 7.89 -11.80
CA VAL A 341 -9.89 9.33 -12.03
C VAL A 341 -9.81 9.66 -13.51
N GLU A 342 -8.87 9.04 -14.23
CA GLU A 342 -8.75 9.25 -15.67
C GLU A 342 -10.00 8.71 -16.40
N ARG A 343 -10.52 7.53 -16.02
CA ARG A 343 -11.79 6.97 -16.53
C ARG A 343 -13.00 7.85 -16.23
N SER A 344 -13.12 8.40 -15.02
CA SER A 344 -14.23 9.31 -14.66
C SER A 344 -14.25 10.59 -15.51
N ARG A 345 -13.12 10.93 -16.14
CA ARG A 345 -12.99 12.04 -17.10
C ARG A 345 -13.15 11.62 -18.56
N GLY A 346 -13.56 10.37 -18.81
CA GLY A 346 -13.76 9.83 -20.16
C GLY A 346 -12.47 9.49 -20.90
N GLN A 347 -11.33 9.42 -20.24
CA GLN A 347 -10.06 9.07 -20.88
C GLN A 347 -9.99 7.57 -21.15
N THR A 348 -9.55 7.21 -22.34
CA THR A 348 -9.31 5.82 -22.80
C THR A 348 -7.82 5.52 -22.96
N GLN A 349 -6.99 6.55 -23.03
CA GLN A 349 -5.54 6.46 -22.97
C GLN A 349 -5.07 7.04 -21.63
N PHE A 350 -4.32 6.24 -20.89
CA PHE A 350 -3.89 6.58 -19.52
C PHE A 350 -2.46 7.10 -19.50
N ARG A 351 -2.21 8.05 -18.58
CA ARG A 351 -0.87 8.60 -18.32
C ARG A 351 -0.18 7.89 -17.14
N THR A 352 -0.93 7.05 -16.46
CA THR A 352 -0.49 6.27 -15.30
C THR A 352 -0.23 4.84 -15.74
N HIS A 353 0.79 4.21 -15.16
CA HIS A 353 1.33 2.95 -15.66
C HIS A 353 1.46 1.92 -14.56
N LEU A 354 1.37 0.64 -14.93
CA LEU A 354 1.81 -0.47 -14.12
C LEU A 354 3.24 -0.82 -14.55
N GLY A 355 4.17 -0.81 -13.57
CA GLY A 355 5.57 -1.11 -13.81
C GLY A 355 6.06 -2.31 -13.04
N ALA A 356 7.13 -2.92 -13.53
CA ALA A 356 7.93 -3.90 -12.83
C ALA A 356 9.41 -3.54 -12.92
N LEU A 357 10.13 -3.66 -11.81
CA LEU A 357 11.58 -3.59 -11.78
C LEU A 357 12.16 -4.99 -11.93
N ARG A 358 12.91 -5.24 -12.99
CA ARG A 358 13.72 -6.45 -13.17
C ARG A 358 14.94 -6.42 -12.27
N TRP A 359 15.14 -7.46 -11.49
CA TRP A 359 16.29 -7.62 -10.63
C TRP A 359 17.06 -8.90 -11.01
N PRO A 360 18.42 -8.88 -11.12
CA PRO A 360 19.34 -7.78 -10.75
C PRO A 360 19.59 -6.73 -11.85
N GLU A 361 18.96 -6.82 -13.03
CA GLU A 361 19.26 -5.97 -14.19
C GLU A 361 18.95 -4.48 -13.96
N CYS A 362 18.20 -4.13 -12.92
CA CYS A 362 17.74 -2.78 -12.61
C CYS A 362 17.06 -2.10 -13.80
N GLN A 363 16.21 -2.85 -14.52
CA GLN A 363 15.42 -2.35 -15.64
C GLN A 363 13.96 -2.21 -15.26
N LEU A 364 13.39 -1.05 -15.49
CA LEU A 364 11.95 -0.84 -15.40
C LEU A 364 11.29 -1.26 -16.70
N VAL A 365 10.27 -2.12 -16.61
CA VAL A 365 9.39 -2.49 -17.72
C VAL A 365 7.98 -2.04 -17.36
N ILE A 366 7.26 -1.37 -18.27
CA ILE A 366 5.85 -1.00 -18.09
C ILE A 366 4.95 -1.79 -19.03
N GLU A 367 3.65 -1.85 -18.72
CA GLU A 367 2.65 -2.65 -19.44
C GLU A 367 2.52 -2.30 -20.92
N THR A 368 2.94 -1.10 -21.31
CA THR A 368 2.93 -0.66 -22.73
C THR A 368 4.12 -1.16 -23.53
N GLY A 369 5.05 -1.89 -22.92
CA GLY A 369 6.26 -2.42 -23.55
C GLY A 369 7.46 -1.46 -23.53
N VAL A 370 7.35 -0.31 -22.88
CA VAL A 370 8.49 0.59 -22.70
C VAL A 370 9.44 -0.01 -21.66
N VAL A 371 10.72 -0.02 -21.97
CA VAL A 371 11.80 -0.48 -21.07
C VAL A 371 12.72 0.69 -20.79
N VAL A 372 12.99 0.95 -19.51
CA VAL A 372 13.86 2.03 -19.05
C VAL A 372 15.01 1.43 -18.24
N ALA A 373 16.25 1.69 -18.66
CA ALA A 373 17.41 1.42 -17.83
C ALA A 373 17.39 2.40 -16.65
N THR A 374 17.41 1.88 -15.41
CA THR A 374 17.43 2.72 -14.22
C THR A 374 18.86 3.05 -13.81
N GLU A 375 19.04 4.05 -12.96
CA GLU A 375 20.35 4.62 -12.60
C GLU A 375 20.66 4.44 -11.11
N PRO A 376 20.89 3.18 -10.64
CA PRO A 376 21.26 2.95 -9.24
C PRO A 376 22.63 3.55 -8.88
N GLY A 377 22.83 3.86 -7.61
CA GLY A 377 24.13 4.31 -7.08
C GLY A 377 25.10 3.18 -6.73
N PHE A 378 24.72 1.93 -7.06
CA PHE A 378 25.49 0.71 -6.79
C PHE A 378 25.64 -0.12 -8.08
N VAL A 379 26.59 -1.04 -8.09
CA VAL A 379 26.74 -2.01 -9.17
C VAL A 379 25.90 -3.24 -8.80
N SER A 380 24.89 -3.52 -9.60
CA SER A 380 24.12 -4.77 -9.48
C SER A 380 25.02 -5.92 -9.98
N GLY A 381 25.33 -6.84 -9.10
CA GLY A 381 26.21 -7.99 -9.38
C GLY A 381 25.56 -9.08 -10.22
#